data_762d4cebea8e908fc2a95f296e64fd26
#
_entry.id   762d4cebea8e908fc2a95f296e64fd26
#
_cell.length_a   1.000
_cell.length_b   1.000
_cell.length_c   1.000
_cell.angle_alpha   90.00
_cell.angle_beta   90.00
_cell.angle_gamma   90.00
#
_symmetry.space_group_name_H-M   'P 1'
#
loop_
_entity.id
_entity.type
_entity.pdbx_description
1 polymer ?
#
loop_
_entity_poly.entity_id
_entity_poly.type
_entity_poly.pdbx_seq_one_letter_code
_entity_poly.pdbx_strand_id
1 'polypeptide(L)'
;MRAAGFRLTVRPTVFHPRFFISSERFAEFIDGLDLKGKRVIDIGTGTGILALAAARAGAENVVAADINPNAARNANENARANGLGERVNGVCSNLLAALAPRPLFDVILSSPPKHAGEPRNLADRGWKAGPAYRDVSALFDQARERLKPGGRIYVMVSSDSDLDLFGKLIDKAGFRARLAREYSIFIESLIIYELVVS
;
A
#
# COMPACT_ATOMS: atom_id res chain seq x y z
N MET A 1 -1.26 8.01 18.83
CA MET A 1 -0.33 8.97 18.20
C MET A 1 -1.03 9.79 17.12
N ARG A 2 -0.31 10.79 16.49
CA ARG A 2 -0.80 11.49 15.29
C ARG A 2 0.22 11.33 14.15
N ALA A 3 -0.26 11.08 12.92
CA ALA A 3 0.54 11.04 11.70
C ALA A 3 -0.35 11.43 10.50
N ALA A 4 0.17 12.20 9.55
CA ALA A 4 -0.55 12.71 8.37
C ALA A 4 -1.93 13.35 8.71
N GLY A 5 -2.06 13.97 9.87
CA GLY A 5 -3.31 14.58 10.36
C GLY A 5 -4.30 13.60 11.04
N PHE A 6 -4.05 12.29 10.99
CA PHE A 6 -4.92 11.29 11.61
C PHE A 6 -4.55 10.98 13.06
N ARG A 7 -5.56 10.61 13.86
CA ARG A 7 -5.37 9.95 15.15
C ARG A 7 -5.21 8.46 14.92
N LEU A 8 -4.07 7.88 15.31
CA LEU A 8 -3.76 6.48 15.08
C LEU A 8 -3.48 5.75 16.38
N THR A 9 -4.08 4.59 16.54
CA THR A 9 -3.66 3.53 17.46
C THR A 9 -2.77 2.56 16.68
N VAL A 10 -1.77 1.97 17.32
CA VAL A 10 -0.89 0.97 16.72
C VAL A 10 -0.96 -0.29 17.59
N ARG A 11 -1.49 -1.37 17.04
CA ARG A 11 -1.58 -2.67 17.70
C ARG A 11 -0.23 -3.38 17.72
N PRO A 12 0.00 -4.30 18.67
CA PRO A 12 1.19 -5.15 18.62
C PRO A 12 1.36 -5.83 17.27
N THR A 13 2.61 -6.01 16.84
CA THR A 13 3.01 -6.60 15.55
C THR A 13 2.66 -5.78 14.29
N VAL A 14 2.02 -4.62 14.44
CA VAL A 14 1.77 -3.69 13.33
C VAL A 14 2.94 -2.73 13.20
N PHE A 15 3.34 -2.48 11.95
CA PHE A 15 4.40 -1.53 11.63
C PHE A 15 4.07 -0.13 12.16
N HIS A 16 5.01 0.49 12.88
CA HIS A 16 4.74 1.74 13.59
C HIS A 16 5.13 2.96 12.74
N PRO A 17 4.18 3.76 12.23
CA PRO A 17 4.45 4.83 11.26
C PRO A 17 5.34 5.96 11.82
N ARG A 18 5.39 6.16 13.15
CA ARG A 18 6.23 7.20 13.78
C ARG A 18 7.73 7.04 13.49
N PHE A 19 8.19 5.84 13.20
CA PHE A 19 9.60 5.57 12.91
C PHE A 19 9.91 5.63 11.42
N PHE A 20 8.88 5.84 10.58
CA PHE A 20 9.03 5.78 9.13
C PHE A 20 8.25 6.89 8.45
N ILE A 21 8.96 7.91 8.06
CA ILE A 21 8.43 9.07 7.34
C ILE A 21 7.76 8.70 6.00
N SER A 22 8.08 7.51 5.48
CA SER A 22 7.53 6.99 4.22
C SER A 22 6.00 6.96 4.18
N SER A 23 5.36 6.47 5.25
CA SER A 23 3.89 6.40 5.32
C SER A 23 3.24 7.79 5.30
N GLU A 24 3.85 8.78 5.96
CA GLU A 24 3.34 10.16 5.94
C GLU A 24 3.53 10.81 4.57
N ARG A 25 4.69 10.64 3.93
CA ARG A 25 4.96 11.16 2.59
C ARG A 25 4.06 10.54 1.53
N PHE A 26 3.76 9.25 1.67
CA PHE A 26 2.83 8.62 0.75
C PHE A 26 1.38 9.09 1.00
N ALA A 27 0.96 9.26 2.25
CA ALA A 27 -0.34 9.84 2.58
C ALA A 27 -0.49 11.28 2.04
N GLU A 28 0.54 12.12 2.17
CA GLU A 28 0.58 13.46 1.56
C GLU A 28 0.44 13.42 0.04
N PHE A 29 1.10 12.48 -0.63
CA PHE A 29 0.95 12.28 -2.07
C PHE A 29 -0.47 11.89 -2.45
N ILE A 30 -1.09 10.96 -1.69
CA ILE A 30 -2.47 10.49 -1.93
C ILE A 30 -3.48 11.62 -1.76
N ASP A 31 -3.27 12.54 -0.82
CA ASP A 31 -4.14 13.72 -0.64
C ASP A 31 -4.21 14.62 -1.88
N GLY A 32 -3.19 14.60 -2.74
CA GLY A 32 -3.14 15.31 -4.01
C GLY A 32 -3.80 14.58 -5.19
N LEU A 33 -4.29 13.34 -4.99
CA LEU A 33 -4.95 12.57 -6.04
C LEU A 33 -6.45 12.89 -6.10
N ASP A 34 -7.03 12.88 -7.29
CA ASP A 34 -8.49 12.88 -7.46
C ASP A 34 -9.03 11.46 -7.33
N LEU A 35 -9.46 11.12 -6.12
CA LEU A 35 -10.05 9.81 -5.81
C LEU A 35 -11.58 9.86 -5.65
N LYS A 36 -12.23 10.96 -6.02
CA LYS A 36 -13.69 11.11 -5.88
C LYS A 36 -14.43 10.00 -6.63
N GLY A 37 -15.26 9.26 -5.90
CA GLY A 37 -16.06 8.15 -6.43
C GLY A 37 -15.24 6.90 -6.82
N LYS A 38 -13.93 6.84 -6.50
CA LYS A 38 -13.06 5.71 -6.83
C LYS A 38 -13.15 4.61 -5.79
N ARG A 39 -13.02 3.37 -6.25
CA ARG A 39 -12.81 2.20 -5.41
C ARG A 39 -11.32 1.95 -5.29
N VAL A 40 -10.81 1.99 -4.07
CA VAL A 40 -9.38 1.91 -3.77
C VAL A 40 -9.07 0.69 -2.92
N ILE A 41 -7.90 0.10 -3.07
CA ILE A 41 -7.35 -0.86 -2.12
C ILE A 41 -5.94 -0.45 -1.71
N ASP A 42 -5.66 -0.55 -0.41
CA ASP A 42 -4.35 -0.39 0.21
C ASP A 42 -3.84 -1.78 0.65
N ILE A 43 -2.76 -2.26 0.02
CA ILE A 43 -2.20 -3.59 0.24
C ILE A 43 -0.98 -3.48 1.16
N GLY A 44 -1.01 -4.23 2.27
CA GLY A 44 -0.05 -4.09 3.36
C GLY A 44 -0.38 -2.86 4.20
N THR A 45 -1.66 -2.68 4.55
CA THR A 45 -2.21 -1.44 5.11
C THR A 45 -1.64 -1.02 6.46
N GLY A 46 -1.10 -1.96 7.24
CA GLY A 46 -0.53 -1.67 8.56
C GLY A 46 -1.51 -0.96 9.49
N THR A 47 -1.25 0.31 9.79
CA THR A 47 -2.16 1.13 10.61
C THR A 47 -3.39 1.65 9.86
N GLY A 48 -3.46 1.46 8.55
CA GLY A 48 -4.51 2.02 7.71
C GLY A 48 -4.26 3.43 7.20
N ILE A 49 -3.08 4.01 7.44
CA ILE A 49 -2.81 5.43 7.16
C ILE A 49 -3.02 5.80 5.68
N LEU A 50 -2.63 4.93 4.73
CA LEU A 50 -2.83 5.18 3.30
C LEU A 50 -4.31 5.01 2.92
N ALA A 51 -4.99 4.01 3.49
CA ALA A 51 -6.42 3.82 3.29
C ALA A 51 -7.24 5.03 3.82
N LEU A 52 -6.84 5.59 4.97
CA LEU A 52 -7.44 6.81 5.52
C LEU A 52 -7.19 8.01 4.62
N ALA A 53 -5.97 8.18 4.09
CA ALA A 53 -5.64 9.25 3.14
C ALA A 53 -6.47 9.12 1.87
N ALA A 54 -6.62 7.91 1.31
CA ALA A 54 -7.45 7.67 0.14
C ALA A 54 -8.94 8.03 0.39
N ALA A 55 -9.48 7.67 1.56
CA ALA A 55 -10.84 8.05 1.93
C ALA A 55 -10.99 9.57 2.11
N ARG A 56 -9.99 10.24 2.69
CA ARG A 56 -9.95 11.71 2.81
C ARG A 56 -9.88 12.39 1.44
N ALA A 57 -9.12 11.83 0.49
CA ALA A 57 -9.02 12.30 -0.90
C ALA A 57 -10.28 12.01 -1.74
N GLY A 58 -11.36 11.49 -1.15
CA GLY A 58 -12.66 11.34 -1.78
C GLY A 58 -13.01 9.94 -2.28
N ALA A 59 -12.18 8.93 -2.01
CA ALA A 59 -12.51 7.55 -2.39
C ALA A 59 -13.88 7.14 -1.80
N GLU A 60 -14.72 6.53 -2.63
CA GLU A 60 -16.05 6.06 -2.24
C GLU A 60 -15.95 4.85 -1.31
N ASN A 61 -15.07 3.92 -1.63
CA ASN A 61 -14.81 2.71 -0.85
C ASN A 61 -13.32 2.38 -0.87
N VAL A 62 -12.78 2.07 0.29
CA VAL A 62 -11.37 1.68 0.46
C VAL A 62 -11.29 0.35 1.20
N VAL A 63 -10.69 -0.64 0.57
CA VAL A 63 -10.31 -1.90 1.21
C VAL A 63 -8.90 -1.75 1.77
N ALA A 64 -8.72 -1.99 3.06
CA ALA A 64 -7.44 -1.96 3.76
C ALA A 64 -6.99 -3.40 4.03
N ALA A 65 -6.21 -3.98 3.13
CA ALA A 65 -5.83 -5.40 3.18
C ALA A 65 -4.47 -5.60 3.85
N ASP A 66 -4.37 -6.58 4.73
CA ASP A 66 -3.11 -6.99 5.35
C ASP A 66 -3.14 -8.47 5.72
N ILE A 67 -2.01 -9.16 5.64
CA ILE A 67 -1.87 -10.54 6.10
C ILE A 67 -1.88 -10.65 7.62
N ASN A 68 -1.54 -9.57 8.32
CA ASN A 68 -1.57 -9.47 9.77
C ASN A 68 -2.99 -9.10 10.24
N PRO A 69 -3.72 -9.98 10.97
CA PRO A 69 -5.07 -9.68 11.44
C PRO A 69 -5.11 -8.48 12.39
N ASN A 70 -4.02 -8.17 13.11
CA ASN A 70 -3.94 -6.97 13.93
C ASN A 70 -3.90 -5.69 13.07
N ALA A 71 -3.28 -5.73 11.89
CA ALA A 71 -3.27 -4.60 10.96
C ALA A 71 -4.67 -4.35 10.38
N ALA A 72 -5.37 -5.41 9.94
CA ALA A 72 -6.74 -5.28 9.44
C ALA A 72 -7.70 -4.71 10.52
N ARG A 73 -7.58 -5.17 11.76
CA ARG A 73 -8.34 -4.60 12.91
C ARG A 73 -7.94 -3.15 13.17
N ASN A 74 -6.65 -2.86 13.12
CA ASN A 74 -6.11 -1.53 13.36
C ASN A 74 -6.64 -0.51 12.34
N ALA A 75 -6.67 -0.88 11.05
CA ALA A 75 -7.25 -0.04 9.99
C ALA A 75 -8.72 0.30 10.28
N ASN A 76 -9.54 -0.68 10.69
CA ASN A 76 -10.95 -0.46 11.06
C ASN A 76 -11.10 0.47 12.27
N GLU A 77 -10.29 0.29 13.31
CA GLU A 77 -10.33 1.11 14.54
C GLU A 77 -9.92 2.56 14.23
N ASN A 78 -8.83 2.72 13.47
CA ASN A 78 -8.34 4.02 13.08
C ASN A 78 -9.32 4.73 12.12
N ALA A 79 -9.99 4.00 11.24
CA ALA A 79 -11.02 4.56 10.37
C ALA A 79 -12.18 5.13 11.19
N ARG A 80 -12.71 4.37 12.15
CA ARG A 80 -13.78 4.85 13.05
C ARG A 80 -13.33 6.05 13.88
N ALA A 81 -12.12 6.02 14.44
CA ALA A 81 -11.56 7.10 15.26
C ALA A 81 -11.38 8.43 14.49
N ASN A 82 -11.36 8.37 13.15
CA ASN A 82 -11.22 9.52 12.27
C ASN A 82 -12.49 9.82 11.45
N GLY A 83 -13.65 9.21 11.78
CA GLY A 83 -14.92 9.46 11.09
C GLY A 83 -14.99 8.88 9.67
N LEU A 84 -14.14 7.91 9.33
CA LEU A 84 -14.03 7.29 8.01
C LEU A 84 -14.49 5.82 7.97
N GLY A 85 -15.09 5.33 9.07
CA GLY A 85 -15.42 3.92 9.25
C GLY A 85 -16.44 3.36 8.24
N GLU A 86 -17.26 4.18 7.62
CA GLU A 86 -18.20 3.75 6.59
C GLU A 86 -17.54 3.53 5.22
N ARG A 87 -16.38 4.14 4.99
CA ARG A 87 -15.67 4.09 3.71
C ARG A 87 -14.44 3.18 3.72
N VAL A 88 -13.84 2.95 4.88
CA VAL A 88 -12.63 2.13 5.02
C VAL A 88 -12.93 0.82 5.72
N ASN A 89 -12.63 -0.30 5.06
CA ASN A 89 -12.88 -1.65 5.53
C ASN A 89 -11.58 -2.47 5.60
N GLY A 90 -11.15 -2.80 6.81
CA GLY A 90 -9.96 -3.65 7.05
C GLY A 90 -10.27 -5.12 6.80
N VAL A 91 -9.48 -5.77 5.97
CA VAL A 91 -9.62 -7.17 5.56
C VAL A 91 -8.32 -7.93 5.83
N CYS A 92 -8.39 -9.06 6.54
CA CYS A 92 -7.25 -9.96 6.68
C CYS A 92 -7.09 -10.80 5.41
N SER A 93 -6.00 -10.58 4.65
CA SER A 93 -5.76 -11.25 3.38
C SER A 93 -4.27 -11.35 3.09
N ASN A 94 -3.86 -12.47 2.51
CA ASN A 94 -2.54 -12.56 1.89
C ASN A 94 -2.61 -11.86 0.53
N LEU A 95 -2.09 -10.64 0.47
CA LEU A 95 -2.23 -9.74 -0.68
C LEU A 95 -3.72 -9.59 -1.05
N LEU A 96 -4.10 -9.95 -2.26
CA LEU A 96 -5.46 -9.84 -2.81
C LEU A 96 -6.21 -11.19 -2.85
N ALA A 97 -5.67 -12.25 -2.24
CA ALA A 97 -6.22 -13.61 -2.34
C ALA A 97 -7.65 -13.77 -1.80
N ALA A 98 -8.08 -12.93 -0.85
CA ALA A 98 -9.46 -12.94 -0.34
C ALA A 98 -10.48 -12.29 -1.30
N LEU A 99 -10.03 -11.71 -2.41
CA LEU A 99 -10.86 -10.98 -3.36
C LEU A 99 -10.95 -11.74 -4.69
N ALA A 100 -12.12 -11.70 -5.31
CA ALA A 100 -12.34 -12.35 -6.60
C ALA A 100 -11.36 -11.82 -7.67
N PRO A 101 -10.80 -12.69 -8.55
CA PRO A 101 -9.88 -12.31 -9.62
C PRO A 101 -10.65 -11.68 -10.81
N ARG A 102 -11.11 -10.47 -10.63
CA ARG A 102 -11.82 -9.67 -11.64
C ARG A 102 -11.59 -8.18 -11.39
N PRO A 103 -11.79 -7.30 -12.38
CA PRO A 103 -11.64 -5.85 -12.20
C PRO A 103 -12.53 -5.31 -11.07
N LEU A 104 -11.91 -4.83 -10.00
CA LEU A 104 -12.58 -4.34 -8.79
C LEU A 104 -12.21 -2.91 -8.44
N PHE A 105 -10.95 -2.52 -8.67
CA PHE A 105 -10.38 -1.28 -8.15
C PHE A 105 -9.97 -0.32 -9.26
N ASP A 106 -10.24 0.95 -9.03
CA ASP A 106 -9.77 2.06 -9.86
C ASP A 106 -8.32 2.41 -9.50
N VAL A 107 -7.97 2.28 -8.21
CA VAL A 107 -6.62 2.57 -7.70
C VAL A 107 -6.19 1.48 -6.71
N ILE A 108 -4.96 1.05 -6.83
CA ILE A 108 -4.27 0.15 -5.90
C ILE A 108 -3.10 0.92 -5.30
N LEU A 109 -2.99 0.89 -3.98
CA LEU A 109 -1.90 1.49 -3.22
C LEU A 109 -1.08 0.38 -2.56
N SER A 110 0.23 0.51 -2.54
CA SER A 110 1.09 -0.36 -1.73
C SER A 110 2.43 0.30 -1.41
N SER A 111 2.91 0.08 -0.19
CA SER A 111 4.29 0.33 0.20
C SER A 111 4.92 -0.99 0.61
N PRO A 112 5.41 -1.79 -0.36
CA PRO A 112 5.92 -3.13 -0.07
C PRO A 112 7.22 -3.08 0.73
N PRO A 113 7.58 -4.18 1.42
CA PRO A 113 8.82 -4.29 2.16
C PRO A 113 10.04 -4.05 1.27
N LYS A 114 11.02 -3.29 1.78
CA LYS A 114 12.18 -2.86 0.99
C LYS A 114 13.28 -3.92 0.83
N HIS A 115 13.26 -5.00 1.59
CA HIS A 115 14.30 -6.03 1.55
C HIS A 115 13.80 -7.36 1.01
N ALA A 116 14.62 -8.01 0.20
CA ALA A 116 14.45 -9.42 -0.11
C ALA A 116 14.80 -10.28 1.12
N GLY A 117 14.28 -11.50 1.18
CA GLY A 117 14.58 -12.50 2.21
C GLY A 117 13.34 -13.09 2.86
N GLU A 118 13.47 -14.29 3.41
CA GLU A 118 12.36 -14.98 4.05
C GLU A 118 11.99 -14.31 5.39
N PRO A 119 10.73 -13.89 5.59
CA PRO A 119 10.29 -13.35 6.87
C PRO A 119 10.18 -14.46 7.93
N ARG A 120 10.71 -14.22 9.13
CA ARG A 120 10.72 -15.17 10.25
C ARG A 120 9.40 -15.21 11.02
N ASN A 121 8.61 -14.13 10.94
CA ASN A 121 7.32 -13.96 11.63
C ASN A 121 6.50 -12.85 10.98
N LEU A 122 5.29 -12.60 11.49
CA LEU A 122 4.39 -11.56 10.95
C LEU A 122 4.95 -10.15 11.02
N ALA A 123 5.71 -9.80 12.06
CA ALA A 123 6.32 -8.48 12.17
C ALA A 123 7.46 -8.29 11.13
N ASP A 124 8.21 -9.36 10.86
CA ASP A 124 9.30 -9.37 9.87
C ASP A 124 8.79 -9.18 8.42
N ARG A 125 7.50 -9.50 8.15
CA ARG A 125 6.85 -9.25 6.85
C ARG A 125 6.71 -7.78 6.50
N GLY A 126 6.77 -6.87 7.46
CA GLY A 126 6.85 -5.44 7.21
C GLY A 126 8.19 -4.99 6.60
N TRP A 127 9.22 -5.85 6.66
CA TRP A 127 10.58 -5.56 6.20
C TRP A 127 11.05 -6.43 5.05
N LYS A 128 10.53 -7.67 4.96
CA LYS A 128 10.99 -8.70 4.01
C LYS A 128 9.84 -9.18 3.12
N ALA A 129 10.08 -9.10 1.82
CA ALA A 129 9.14 -9.45 0.76
C ALA A 129 9.35 -10.86 0.17
N GLY A 130 9.95 -11.76 0.94
CA GLY A 130 10.34 -13.08 0.45
C GLY A 130 11.64 -13.07 -0.38
N PRO A 131 12.22 -14.26 -0.66
CA PRO A 131 13.38 -14.39 -1.54
C PRO A 131 13.11 -13.78 -2.92
N ALA A 132 14.08 -13.03 -3.45
CA ALA A 132 13.96 -12.34 -4.74
C ALA A 132 12.65 -11.54 -4.89
N TYR A 133 12.16 -10.93 -3.81
CA TYR A 133 10.89 -10.17 -3.79
C TYR A 133 9.68 -10.98 -4.27
N ARG A 134 9.61 -12.28 -3.93
CA ARG A 134 8.50 -13.19 -4.27
C ARG A 134 7.13 -12.58 -3.99
N ASP A 135 6.97 -11.95 -2.84
CA ASP A 135 5.68 -11.39 -2.42
C ASP A 135 5.31 -10.13 -3.22
N VAL A 136 6.32 -9.38 -3.72
CA VAL A 136 6.12 -8.24 -4.65
C VAL A 136 5.71 -8.72 -6.04
N SER A 137 6.35 -9.78 -6.56
CA SER A 137 5.92 -10.39 -7.82
C SER A 137 4.46 -10.83 -7.75
N ALA A 138 4.10 -11.57 -6.69
CA ALA A 138 2.73 -12.02 -6.47
C ALA A 138 1.73 -10.86 -6.30
N LEU A 139 2.15 -9.74 -5.70
CA LEU A 139 1.34 -8.53 -5.60
C LEU A 139 0.99 -7.99 -6.99
N PHE A 140 1.98 -7.82 -7.85
CA PHE A 140 1.75 -7.27 -9.20
C PHE A 140 0.90 -8.21 -10.06
N ASP A 141 1.14 -9.52 -10.01
CA ASP A 141 0.34 -10.52 -10.73
C ASP A 141 -1.13 -10.47 -10.29
N GLN A 142 -1.40 -10.46 -8.97
CA GLN A 142 -2.76 -10.38 -8.43
C GLN A 142 -3.42 -9.02 -8.68
N ALA A 143 -2.65 -7.94 -8.65
CA ALA A 143 -3.13 -6.58 -8.93
C ALA A 143 -3.58 -6.44 -10.38
N ARG A 144 -2.86 -7.06 -11.32
CA ARG A 144 -3.19 -7.06 -12.75
C ARG A 144 -4.60 -7.56 -13.05
N GLU A 145 -5.02 -8.63 -12.34
CA GLU A 145 -6.35 -9.22 -12.50
C GLU A 145 -7.46 -8.37 -11.89
N ARG A 146 -7.15 -7.54 -10.87
CA ARG A 146 -8.14 -6.82 -10.07
C ARG A 146 -8.20 -5.33 -10.37
N LEU A 147 -7.27 -4.83 -11.20
CA LEU A 147 -7.28 -3.45 -11.65
C LEU A 147 -8.31 -3.30 -12.79
N LYS A 148 -9.15 -2.28 -12.70
CA LYS A 148 -10.09 -1.95 -13.77
C LYS A 148 -9.36 -1.40 -14.99
N PRO A 149 -9.95 -1.47 -16.20
CA PRO A 149 -9.45 -0.75 -17.36
C PRO A 149 -9.25 0.73 -17.05
N GLY A 150 -8.07 1.26 -17.36
CA GLY A 150 -7.68 2.64 -17.04
C GLY A 150 -7.34 2.90 -15.57
N GLY A 151 -7.38 1.85 -14.73
CA GLY A 151 -6.96 1.94 -13.33
C GLY A 151 -5.46 2.09 -13.19
N ARG A 152 -5.00 2.42 -11.98
CA ARG A 152 -3.59 2.73 -11.68
C ARG A 152 -3.15 2.08 -10.39
N ILE A 153 -1.87 1.73 -10.32
CA ILE A 153 -1.22 1.33 -9.08
C ILE A 153 -0.23 2.43 -8.70
N TYR A 154 -0.27 2.86 -7.45
CA TYR A 154 0.80 3.67 -6.86
C TYR A 154 1.57 2.81 -5.88
N VAL A 155 2.86 2.65 -6.14
CA VAL A 155 3.77 1.89 -5.29
C VAL A 155 4.89 2.80 -4.81
N MET A 156 5.11 2.82 -3.49
CA MET A 156 6.26 3.52 -2.91
C MET A 156 7.36 2.52 -2.60
N VAL A 157 8.56 2.81 -3.07
CA VAL A 157 9.78 2.05 -2.79
C VAL A 157 10.88 2.99 -2.25
N SER A 158 11.86 2.42 -1.55
CA SER A 158 13.08 3.14 -1.14
C SER A 158 14.15 2.97 -2.20
N SER A 159 15.03 3.98 -2.34
CA SER A 159 16.26 3.87 -3.14
C SER A 159 17.20 2.77 -2.65
N ASP A 160 17.06 2.32 -1.40
CA ASP A 160 17.80 1.19 -0.82
C ASP A 160 17.28 -0.18 -1.26
N SER A 161 16.14 -0.22 -1.98
CA SER A 161 15.61 -1.46 -2.55
C SER A 161 16.36 -1.79 -3.85
N ASP A 162 16.30 -3.06 -4.28
CA ASP A 162 16.78 -3.47 -5.59
C ASP A 162 15.83 -2.96 -6.68
N LEU A 163 16.03 -1.70 -7.10
CA LEU A 163 15.17 -1.01 -8.08
C LEU A 163 15.20 -1.68 -9.45
N ASP A 164 16.33 -2.29 -9.85
CA ASP A 164 16.45 -3.01 -11.13
C ASP A 164 15.57 -4.27 -11.13
N LEU A 165 15.57 -5.01 -10.01
CA LEU A 165 14.70 -6.17 -9.87
C LEU A 165 13.22 -5.75 -9.77
N PHE A 166 12.91 -4.67 -9.05
CA PHE A 166 11.56 -4.12 -9.03
C PHE A 166 11.06 -3.75 -10.43
N GLY A 167 11.87 -3.08 -11.24
CA GLY A 167 11.56 -2.75 -12.63
C GLY A 167 11.23 -4.01 -13.45
N LYS A 168 12.07 -5.05 -13.37
CA LYS A 168 11.85 -6.33 -14.05
C LYS A 168 10.55 -7.02 -13.62
N LEU A 169 10.19 -6.95 -12.32
CA LEU A 169 8.95 -7.53 -11.81
C LEU A 169 7.71 -6.77 -12.31
N ILE A 170 7.79 -5.44 -12.40
CA ILE A 170 6.74 -4.58 -12.97
C ILE A 170 6.52 -4.92 -14.43
N ASP A 171 7.59 -4.97 -15.23
CA ASP A 171 7.52 -5.28 -16.67
C ASP A 171 6.98 -6.69 -16.92
N LYS A 172 7.46 -7.68 -16.14
CA LYS A 172 6.97 -9.07 -16.20
C LYS A 172 5.47 -9.19 -15.95
N ALA A 173 4.93 -8.39 -15.04
CA ALA A 173 3.51 -8.35 -14.72
C ALA A 173 2.67 -7.57 -15.76
N GLY A 174 3.29 -7.03 -16.80
CA GLY A 174 2.63 -6.30 -17.89
C GLY A 174 2.22 -4.87 -17.50
N PHE A 175 3.01 -4.23 -16.65
CA PHE A 175 2.85 -2.82 -16.32
C PHE A 175 3.99 -1.98 -16.88
N ARG A 176 3.70 -0.69 -17.13
CA ARG A 176 4.70 0.35 -17.35
C ARG A 176 4.74 1.26 -16.13
N ALA A 177 5.94 1.51 -15.61
CA ALA A 177 6.17 2.44 -14.51
C ALA A 177 6.52 3.83 -15.03
N ARG A 178 6.00 4.86 -14.36
CA ARG A 178 6.48 6.23 -14.46
C ARG A 178 6.71 6.81 -13.08
N LEU A 179 7.71 7.68 -12.96
CA LEU A 179 7.95 8.42 -11.72
C LEU A 179 6.76 9.35 -11.47
N ALA A 180 6.06 9.16 -10.35
CA ALA A 180 4.99 10.05 -9.91
C ALA A 180 5.51 11.09 -8.93
N ARG A 181 6.39 10.70 -8.00
CA ARG A 181 6.97 11.58 -7.00
C ARG A 181 8.25 10.99 -6.43
N GLU A 182 9.18 11.86 -6.03
CA GLU A 182 10.37 11.49 -5.26
C GLU A 182 10.52 12.43 -4.07
N TYR A 183 10.89 11.87 -2.93
CA TYR A 183 11.20 12.59 -1.69
C TYR A 183 12.61 12.21 -1.24
N SER A 184 13.55 13.14 -1.27
CA SER A 184 14.88 12.93 -0.71
C SER A 184 14.82 13.05 0.80
N ILE A 185 15.33 12.04 1.51
CA ILE A 185 15.38 11.97 2.97
C ILE A 185 16.79 11.59 3.38
N PHE A 186 17.58 12.57 3.83
CA PHE A 186 18.96 12.39 4.28
C PHE A 186 19.82 11.54 3.32
N ILE A 187 19.87 10.22 3.54
CA ILE A 187 20.71 9.26 2.80
C ILE A 187 19.94 8.36 1.83
N GLU A 188 18.60 8.41 1.85
CA GLU A 188 17.74 7.62 0.96
C GLU A 188 16.71 8.51 0.26
N SER A 189 16.18 8.04 -0.87
CA SER A 189 15.01 8.62 -1.52
C SER A 189 13.82 7.67 -1.38
N LEU A 190 12.63 8.24 -1.15
CA LEU A 190 11.36 7.54 -1.26
C LEU A 190 10.76 7.84 -2.62
N ILE A 191 10.55 6.82 -3.42
CA ILE A 191 10.16 6.94 -4.82
C ILE A 191 8.76 6.38 -4.98
N ILE A 192 7.84 7.18 -5.49
CA ILE A 192 6.48 6.72 -5.84
C ILE A 192 6.41 6.54 -7.34
N TYR A 193 6.18 5.31 -7.75
CA TYR A 193 5.86 4.97 -9.13
C TYR A 193 4.36 4.88 -9.33
N GLU A 194 3.89 5.40 -10.46
CA GLU A 194 2.58 5.11 -11.01
C GLU A 194 2.74 4.01 -12.06
N LEU A 195 2.00 2.91 -11.87
CA LEU A 195 1.98 1.80 -12.80
C LEU A 195 0.66 1.80 -13.57
N VAL A 196 0.76 1.67 -14.88
CA VAL A 196 -0.37 1.50 -15.78
C VAL A 196 -0.19 0.21 -16.57
N VAL A 197 -1.28 -0.39 -16.98
CA VAL A 197 -1.26 -1.58 -17.85
C VAL A 197 -0.61 -1.21 -19.19
N SER A 198 0.37 -2.02 -19.61
CA SER A 198 1.09 -1.87 -20.89
C SER A 198 0.18 -2.11 -22.09
#